data_cbb73656b9e347a639772c6dae8b9097
#
_entry.id   cbb73656b9e347a639772c6dae8b9097
#
_cell.length_a   1.000
_cell.length_b   1.000
_cell.length_c   1.000
_cell.angle_alpha   90.00
_cell.angle_beta   90.00
_cell.angle_gamma   90.00
#
_symmetry.space_group_name_H-M   'P 1'
#
loop_
_entity.id
_entity.type
_entity.pdbx_description
1 polymer ?
#
loop_
_entity_poly.entity_id
_entity_poly.type
_entity_poly.pdbx_seq_one_letter_code
_entity_poly.pdbx_strand_id
1 'polypeptide(L)'
;TLSPEKVMIAGIHDPLAYESEYLAQHHIATASPEAVRNGAQEVLEWIDREKIEYLAIHIDLDVLDPAFFRSVLFAQPGRGAHDFGDVAEGKLSIEEVLMLVNLATSAVGLTLAEHMPWDMLNLKNMLNGLPLLK
;
A
#
# COMPACT_ATOMS: atom_id res chain seq x y z
N THR A 1 -4.83 -15.99 -16.03
CA THR A 1 -5.44 -14.75 -15.51
C THR A 1 -5.66 -14.92 -14.02
N LEU A 2 -5.29 -13.94 -13.22
CA LEU A 2 -5.55 -13.95 -11.77
C LEU A 2 -7.03 -13.64 -11.53
N SER A 3 -7.68 -14.40 -10.63
CA SER A 3 -9.05 -14.09 -10.18
C SER A 3 -9.06 -12.87 -9.28
N PRO A 4 -10.05 -11.95 -9.40
CA PRO A 4 -10.11 -10.74 -8.57
C PRO A 4 -10.15 -11.01 -7.06
N GLU A 5 -10.76 -12.12 -6.62
CA GLU A 5 -10.79 -12.52 -5.21
C GLU A 5 -9.38 -12.80 -4.65
N LYS A 6 -8.41 -13.08 -5.53
CA LYS A 6 -6.99 -13.25 -5.18
C LYS A 6 -6.20 -11.93 -5.22
N VAL A 7 -6.91 -10.80 -5.21
CA VAL A 7 -6.34 -9.46 -5.10
C VAL A 7 -6.79 -8.84 -3.79
N MET A 8 -5.86 -8.22 -3.09
CA MET A 8 -6.09 -7.45 -1.87
C MET A 8 -5.46 -6.07 -2.04
N ILE A 9 -6.21 -5.01 -1.70
CA ILE A 9 -5.69 -3.64 -1.66
C ILE A 9 -5.66 -3.19 -0.20
N ALA A 10 -4.47 -3.02 0.34
CA ALA A 10 -4.27 -2.58 1.71
C ALA A 10 -3.81 -1.11 1.78
N GLY A 11 -4.38 -0.35 2.70
CA GLY A 11 -4.12 1.08 2.88
C GLY A 11 -5.07 1.99 2.09
N ILE A 12 -6.06 1.42 1.40
CA ILE A 12 -7.07 2.21 0.68
C ILE A 12 -8.02 2.90 1.67
N HIS A 13 -8.32 4.18 1.43
CA HIS A 13 -9.33 4.94 2.17
C HIS A 13 -9.98 5.95 1.23
N ASP A 14 -11.19 6.39 1.62
CA ASP A 14 -11.97 7.39 0.89
C ASP A 14 -12.05 7.15 -0.64
N PRO A 15 -12.29 5.90 -1.11
CA PRO A 15 -12.37 5.62 -2.53
C PRO A 15 -13.55 6.37 -3.17
N LEU A 16 -13.39 6.81 -4.40
CA LEU A 16 -14.47 7.43 -5.15
C LEU A 16 -15.63 6.46 -5.39
N ALA A 17 -16.84 6.98 -5.64
CA ALA A 17 -18.03 6.12 -5.76
C ALA A 17 -17.87 5.01 -6.80
N TYR A 18 -17.31 5.32 -7.97
CA TYR A 18 -17.08 4.32 -9.03
C TYR A 18 -16.00 3.28 -8.65
N GLU A 19 -14.99 3.67 -7.84
CA GLU A 19 -13.97 2.75 -7.34
C GLU A 19 -14.58 1.78 -6.33
N SER A 20 -15.39 2.30 -5.39
CA SER A 20 -16.12 1.48 -4.43
C SER A 20 -17.05 0.46 -5.12
N GLU A 21 -17.76 0.91 -6.16
CA GLU A 21 -18.61 0.04 -6.98
C GLU A 21 -17.79 -1.06 -7.67
N TYR A 22 -16.66 -0.71 -8.27
CA TYR A 22 -15.76 -1.66 -8.94
C TYR A 22 -15.21 -2.72 -7.98
N LEU A 23 -14.70 -2.28 -6.82
CA LEU A 23 -14.18 -3.18 -5.79
C LEU A 23 -15.24 -4.17 -5.31
N ALA A 24 -16.45 -3.68 -5.04
CA ALA A 24 -17.58 -4.52 -4.61
C ALA A 24 -18.03 -5.50 -5.71
N GLN A 25 -18.16 -5.04 -6.95
CA GLN A 25 -18.59 -5.86 -8.09
C GLN A 25 -17.63 -7.01 -8.37
N HIS A 26 -16.33 -6.78 -8.19
CA HIS A 26 -15.29 -7.77 -8.45
C HIS A 26 -14.82 -8.54 -7.21
N HIS A 27 -15.44 -8.31 -6.06
CA HIS A 27 -15.09 -8.96 -4.79
C HIS A 27 -13.61 -8.80 -4.41
N ILE A 28 -13.01 -7.66 -4.77
CA ILE A 28 -11.63 -7.34 -4.41
C ILE A 28 -11.58 -7.02 -2.92
N ALA A 29 -10.75 -7.73 -2.18
CA ALA A 29 -10.59 -7.52 -0.76
C ALA A 29 -9.83 -6.22 -0.46
N THR A 30 -10.21 -5.53 0.60
CA THR A 30 -9.57 -4.26 1.01
C THR A 30 -9.27 -4.26 2.51
N ALA A 31 -8.24 -3.52 2.90
CA ALA A 31 -7.96 -3.19 4.29
C ALA A 31 -7.67 -1.69 4.39
N SER A 32 -8.33 -1.00 5.32
CA SER A 32 -8.12 0.42 5.55
C SER A 32 -6.75 0.69 6.21
N PRO A 33 -6.25 1.94 6.21
CA PRO A 33 -5.06 2.31 6.98
C PRO A 33 -5.18 1.97 8.47
N GLU A 34 -6.37 2.12 9.03
CA GLU A 34 -6.63 1.77 10.44
C GLU A 34 -6.54 0.26 10.67
N ALA A 35 -7.10 -0.55 9.77
CA ALA A 35 -7.00 -2.01 9.83
C ALA A 35 -5.54 -2.48 9.75
N VAL A 36 -4.74 -1.89 8.86
CA VAL A 36 -3.30 -2.14 8.77
C VAL A 36 -2.60 -1.80 10.09
N ARG A 37 -2.87 -0.62 10.64
CA ARG A 37 -2.29 -0.14 11.91
C ARG A 37 -2.62 -1.04 13.09
N ASN A 38 -3.81 -1.64 13.08
CA ASN A 38 -4.30 -2.56 14.12
C ASN A 38 -3.87 -4.03 13.91
N GLY A 39 -2.88 -4.30 13.06
CA GLY A 39 -2.31 -5.63 12.88
C GLY A 39 -2.73 -6.35 11.61
N ALA A 40 -3.44 -5.69 10.70
CA ALA A 40 -3.80 -6.17 9.37
C ALA A 40 -4.50 -7.56 9.36
N GLN A 41 -5.37 -7.80 10.33
CA GLN A 41 -6.07 -9.08 10.49
C GLN A 41 -6.85 -9.46 9.21
N GLU A 42 -7.47 -8.49 8.54
CA GLU A 42 -8.21 -8.71 7.28
C GLU A 42 -7.31 -9.25 6.16
N VAL A 43 -6.04 -8.83 6.13
CA VAL A 43 -5.06 -9.34 5.15
C VAL A 43 -4.70 -10.78 5.45
N LEU A 44 -4.46 -11.12 6.71
CA LEU A 44 -4.16 -12.48 7.13
C LEU A 44 -5.33 -13.44 6.87
N GLU A 45 -6.55 -12.99 7.17
CA GLU A 45 -7.78 -13.76 6.89
C GLU A 45 -8.01 -13.96 5.39
N TRP A 46 -7.69 -12.95 4.56
CA TRP A 46 -7.75 -13.07 3.11
C TRP A 46 -6.73 -14.09 2.59
N ILE A 47 -5.48 -14.05 3.05
CA ILE A 47 -4.42 -15.01 2.69
C ILE A 47 -4.88 -16.45 2.99
N ASP A 48 -5.45 -16.67 4.17
CA ASP A 48 -5.91 -17.99 4.60
C ASP A 48 -7.15 -18.45 3.81
N ARG A 49 -8.14 -17.58 3.68
CA ARG A 49 -9.40 -17.87 2.96
C ARG A 49 -9.17 -18.22 1.49
N GLU A 50 -8.33 -17.42 0.80
CA GLU A 50 -8.03 -17.63 -0.62
C GLU A 50 -6.90 -18.64 -0.85
N LYS A 51 -6.33 -19.21 0.22
CA LYS A 51 -5.24 -20.20 0.17
C LYS A 51 -4.08 -19.71 -0.69
N ILE A 52 -3.59 -18.51 -0.36
CA ILE A 52 -2.48 -17.87 -1.09
C ILE A 52 -1.18 -18.56 -0.71
N GLU A 53 -0.63 -19.35 -1.62
CA GLU A 53 0.67 -20.03 -1.44
C GLU A 53 1.85 -19.13 -1.84
N TYR A 54 1.66 -18.29 -2.85
CA TYR A 54 2.68 -17.38 -3.38
C TYR A 54 2.08 -15.99 -3.51
N LEU A 55 2.74 -15.00 -2.94
CA LEU A 55 2.28 -13.62 -2.92
C LEU A 55 3.22 -12.72 -3.73
N ALA A 56 2.69 -12.04 -4.73
CA ALA A 56 3.34 -10.90 -5.35
C ALA A 56 2.88 -9.62 -4.66
N ILE A 57 3.82 -8.81 -4.21
CA ILE A 57 3.55 -7.54 -3.52
C ILE A 57 3.82 -6.39 -4.49
N HIS A 58 2.87 -5.49 -4.61
CA HIS A 58 3.03 -4.20 -5.26
C HIS A 58 2.87 -3.11 -4.21
N ILE A 59 3.88 -2.26 -4.07
CA ILE A 59 3.83 -1.10 -3.18
C ILE A 59 3.73 0.14 -4.06
N ASP A 60 2.59 0.79 -4.01
CA ASP A 60 2.42 2.16 -4.44
C ASP A 60 2.88 3.04 -3.27
N LEU A 61 3.92 3.84 -3.48
CA LEU A 61 4.49 4.67 -2.42
C LEU A 61 3.55 5.80 -1.99
N ASP A 62 2.55 6.13 -2.79
CA ASP A 62 1.52 7.10 -2.43
C ASP A 62 0.59 6.62 -1.30
N VAL A 63 0.69 5.36 -0.86
CA VAL A 63 0.06 4.86 0.37
C VAL A 63 0.66 5.50 1.63
N LEU A 64 1.89 6.01 1.54
CA LEU A 64 2.62 6.63 2.65
C LEU A 64 2.18 8.09 2.86
N ASP A 65 2.10 8.49 4.14
CA ASP A 65 1.79 9.85 4.53
C ASP A 65 2.88 10.83 4.03
N PRO A 66 2.55 11.78 3.14
CA PRO A 66 3.52 12.71 2.57
C PRO A 66 4.13 13.68 3.59
N ALA A 67 3.55 13.81 4.79
CA ALA A 67 4.14 14.58 5.87
C ALA A 67 5.43 13.94 6.43
N PHE A 68 5.51 12.61 6.36
CA PHE A 68 6.63 11.84 6.91
C PHE A 68 7.49 11.16 5.85
N PHE A 69 6.91 10.81 4.70
CA PHE A 69 7.63 10.24 3.56
C PHE A 69 7.51 11.16 2.34
N ARG A 70 8.61 11.80 1.98
CA ARG A 70 8.58 12.87 0.97
C ARG A 70 8.96 12.43 -0.46
N SER A 71 9.24 11.16 -0.69
CA SER A 71 9.53 10.63 -2.04
C SER A 71 8.26 10.24 -2.83
N VAL A 72 7.16 10.98 -2.63
CA VAL A 72 5.87 10.82 -3.30
C VAL A 72 5.39 12.12 -3.93
N LEU A 73 4.51 12.05 -4.92
CA LEU A 73 4.00 13.20 -5.66
C LEU A 73 3.39 14.26 -4.73
N PHE A 74 2.60 13.84 -3.75
CA PHE A 74 1.92 14.73 -2.78
C PHE A 74 2.88 15.56 -1.91
N ALA A 75 4.14 15.15 -1.82
CA ALA A 75 5.18 15.89 -1.11
C ALA A 75 6.03 16.80 -2.01
N GLN A 76 5.57 17.10 -3.23
CA GLN A 76 6.32 17.91 -4.20
C GLN A 76 6.73 19.26 -3.61
N PRO A 77 8.03 19.62 -3.64
CA PRO A 77 8.50 20.91 -3.17
C PRO A 77 7.80 22.08 -3.86
N GLY A 78 7.35 23.07 -3.08
CA GLY A 78 6.68 24.27 -3.60
C GLY A 78 5.20 24.10 -3.97
N ARG A 79 4.60 22.93 -3.70
CA ARG A 79 3.17 22.68 -3.84
C ARG A 79 2.49 22.60 -2.47
N GLY A 80 1.20 23.00 -2.41
CA GLY A 80 0.36 22.84 -1.22
C GLY A 80 -0.36 21.49 -1.21
N ALA A 81 -0.83 21.07 -0.03
CA ALA A 81 -1.50 19.79 0.17
C ALA A 81 -2.78 19.61 -0.68
N HIS A 82 -3.40 20.67 -1.17
CA HIS A 82 -4.65 20.62 -1.96
C HIS A 82 -4.47 20.85 -3.47
N ASP A 83 -3.22 20.89 -3.94
CA ASP A 83 -2.93 21.16 -5.36
C ASP A 83 -3.18 19.93 -6.27
N PHE A 84 -3.53 18.79 -5.70
CA PHE A 84 -3.70 17.52 -6.41
C PHE A 84 -5.18 17.07 -6.53
N GLY A 85 -6.12 17.99 -6.27
CA GLY A 85 -7.57 17.72 -6.38
C GLY A 85 -8.12 16.85 -5.26
N ASP A 86 -9.11 16.03 -5.58
CA ASP A 86 -9.83 15.18 -4.61
C ASP A 86 -9.20 13.79 -4.43
N VAL A 87 -7.95 13.61 -4.86
CA VAL A 87 -7.24 12.34 -4.69
C VAL A 87 -6.82 12.17 -3.23
N ALA A 88 -7.13 11.01 -2.65
CA ALA A 88 -6.78 10.71 -1.27
C ALA A 88 -5.25 10.60 -1.10
N GLU A 89 -4.72 11.35 -0.14
CA GLU A 89 -3.30 11.26 0.24
C GLU A 89 -3.07 10.05 1.15
N GLY A 90 -1.91 9.41 1.04
CA GLY A 90 -1.54 8.26 1.87
C GLY A 90 -1.55 8.57 3.37
N LYS A 91 -1.83 7.57 4.18
CA LYS A 91 -1.96 7.68 5.65
C LYS A 91 -1.10 6.69 6.43
N LEU A 92 -0.33 5.84 5.76
CA LEU A 92 0.52 4.87 6.43
C LEU A 92 1.93 5.40 6.65
N SER A 93 2.56 4.96 7.74
CA SER A 93 3.99 5.16 7.96
C SER A 93 4.81 4.09 7.26
N ILE A 94 6.13 4.31 7.13
CA ILE A 94 7.07 3.30 6.64
C ILE A 94 7.01 2.04 7.51
N GLU A 95 6.96 2.20 8.82
CA GLU A 95 6.93 1.10 9.79
C GLU A 95 5.66 0.26 9.63
N GLU A 96 4.51 0.89 9.41
CA GLU A 96 3.23 0.19 9.18
C GLU A 96 3.26 -0.60 7.87
N VAL A 97 3.80 -0.03 6.78
CA VAL A 97 3.97 -0.76 5.51
C VAL A 97 4.96 -1.91 5.67
N LEU A 98 6.10 -1.68 6.35
CA LEU A 98 7.08 -2.74 6.61
C LEU A 98 6.51 -3.87 7.47
N MET A 99 5.73 -3.54 8.50
CA MET A 99 5.01 -4.53 9.30
C MET A 99 4.10 -5.37 8.41
N LEU A 100 3.24 -4.73 7.63
CA LEU A 100 2.30 -5.39 6.73
C LEU A 100 2.98 -6.35 5.75
N VAL A 101 3.99 -5.89 5.02
CA VAL A 101 4.66 -6.72 4.01
C VAL A 101 5.50 -7.85 4.61
N ASN A 102 5.99 -7.69 5.84
CA ASN A 102 6.71 -8.74 6.54
C ASN A 102 5.79 -9.79 7.21
N LEU A 103 4.48 -9.52 7.34
CA LEU A 103 3.50 -10.56 7.70
C LEU A 103 3.32 -11.59 6.58
N ALA A 104 3.57 -11.21 5.34
CA ALA A 104 3.46 -12.06 4.17
C ALA A 104 4.71 -12.94 4.00
N THR A 105 4.77 -14.07 4.70
CA THR A 105 5.93 -14.99 4.68
C THR A 105 6.14 -15.71 3.35
N SER A 106 5.14 -15.65 2.44
CA SER A 106 5.17 -16.31 1.12
C SER A 106 5.43 -15.36 -0.04
N ALA A 107 6.01 -14.19 0.21
CA ALA A 107 6.32 -13.21 -0.84
C ALA A 107 7.37 -13.76 -1.81
N VAL A 108 7.03 -13.79 -3.11
CA VAL A 108 7.89 -14.26 -4.20
C VAL A 108 8.21 -13.17 -5.22
N GLY A 109 7.57 -12.02 -5.14
CA GLY A 109 7.80 -10.88 -6.01
C GLY A 109 7.47 -9.57 -5.31
N LEU A 110 8.21 -8.52 -5.65
CA LEU A 110 8.06 -7.18 -5.10
C LEU A 110 8.25 -6.14 -6.19
N THR A 111 7.31 -5.20 -6.27
CA THR A 111 7.43 -4.02 -7.13
C THR A 111 7.12 -2.76 -6.32
N LEU A 112 7.73 -1.64 -6.71
CA LEU A 112 7.47 -0.32 -6.14
C LEU A 112 7.12 0.65 -7.27
N ALA A 113 6.12 1.49 -7.02
CA ALA A 113 5.67 2.53 -7.94
C ALA A 113 5.61 3.91 -7.26
N GLU A 114 5.38 4.94 -8.06
CA GLU A 114 5.16 6.33 -7.66
C GLU A 114 6.32 6.98 -6.88
N HIS A 115 7.56 6.53 -7.15
CA HIS A 115 8.75 7.10 -6.54
C HIS A 115 9.09 8.48 -7.11
N MET A 116 9.23 9.47 -6.23
CA MET A 116 9.77 10.80 -6.54
C MET A 116 11.12 11.03 -5.85
N PRO A 117 12.10 11.68 -6.52
CA PRO A 117 13.49 11.73 -6.06
C PRO A 117 13.76 12.83 -5.03
N TRP A 118 12.83 13.12 -4.13
CA TRP A 118 12.94 14.25 -3.19
C TRP A 118 13.44 13.87 -1.80
N ASP A 119 13.39 12.58 -1.45
CA ASP A 119 13.83 12.08 -0.14
C ASP A 119 14.45 10.69 -0.26
N MET A 120 15.64 10.62 -0.81
CA MET A 120 16.35 9.36 -1.06
C MET A 120 16.78 8.63 0.21
N LEU A 121 16.96 9.34 1.34
CA LEU A 121 17.38 8.71 2.58
C LEU A 121 16.27 7.84 3.17
N ASN A 122 15.05 8.36 3.27
CA ASN A 122 13.91 7.61 3.77
C ASN A 122 13.55 6.45 2.83
N LEU A 123 13.63 6.66 1.50
CA LEU A 123 13.47 5.56 0.55
C LEU A 123 14.49 4.45 0.79
N LYS A 124 15.78 4.77 0.91
CA LYS A 124 16.82 3.79 1.23
C LYS A 124 16.53 3.01 2.52
N ASN A 125 16.11 3.71 3.57
CA ASN A 125 15.79 3.09 4.86
C ASN A 125 14.60 2.11 4.71
N MET A 126 13.57 2.51 3.99
CA MET A 126 12.43 1.64 3.67
C MET A 126 12.87 0.39 2.90
N LEU A 127 13.63 0.55 1.81
CA LEU A 127 14.10 -0.57 0.98
C LEU A 127 14.88 -1.60 1.80
N ASN A 128 15.69 -1.17 2.76
CA ASN A 128 16.45 -2.08 3.64
C ASN A 128 15.56 -2.94 4.56
N GLY A 129 14.30 -2.55 4.77
CA GLY A 129 13.34 -3.28 5.60
C GLY A 129 12.44 -4.24 4.81
N LEU A 130 12.41 -4.14 3.47
CA LEU A 130 11.51 -4.92 2.65
C LEU A 130 11.96 -6.39 2.54
N PRO A 131 11.00 -7.36 2.51
CA PRO A 131 11.33 -8.73 2.15
C PRO A 131 11.89 -8.79 0.73
N LEU A 132 12.66 -9.79 0.39
CA LEU A 132 13.32 -10.00 -0.90
C LEU A 132 14.45 -9.01 -1.26
N LEU A 133 14.67 -7.96 -0.44
CA LEU A 133 15.79 -7.02 -0.63
C LEU A 133 16.85 -7.11 0.47
N LYS A 134 16.69 -8.07 1.38
CA LYS A 134 17.62 -8.34 2.49
C LYS A 134 18.71 -9.31 2.06
#